data_538c7cf8bfe7b001666009af6cd63ae0
#
_entry.id   538c7cf8bfe7b001666009af6cd63ae0
#
_cell.length_a   1.000
_cell.length_b   1.000
_cell.length_c   1.000
_cell.angle_alpha   90.00
_cell.angle_beta   90.00
_cell.angle_gamma   90.00
#
_symmetry.space_group_name_H-M   'P 1'
#
loop_
_entity.id
_entity.type
_entity.pdbx_description
1 polymer ?
#
loop_
_entity_poly.entity_id
_entity_poly.type
_entity_poly.pdbx_seq_one_letter_code
_entity_poly.pdbx_strand_id
1 'polypeptide(L)'
;MLLTSHKSVRRWCQGAFYRFLSLTLAGGVLTLAAAQAYAQQQPDQSKGGMAGMDMSGADDMSNMGSSMAAMAGHMYITPLRPRQPGDEEKVKAVVAQVKASIDRYKDYRKALADGYVIANPKVKQPQYHFNNPANIAEAEHHFDPTKPSALLYYGTPSQRYRLEGVMFTVPPNASEDELNARIPLSIVRWHEHVKFCAAPADKVKEYFGQHPKFGMFGSITTAEACKAEGGTFYPVIFSWMIHVFPYEDNLKDVFSMNDDIPHYATVPGMPQ
;
A
#
# COMPACT_ATOMS: atom_id res chain seq x y z
N MET A 1 -65.31 -40.26 -16.90
CA MET A 1 -66.21 -39.22 -17.46
C MET A 1 -65.37 -37.99 -17.71
N LEU A 2 -65.17 -37.71 -19.01
CA LEU A 2 -64.88 -36.41 -19.66
C LEU A 2 -63.64 -35.64 -19.20
N LEU A 3 -62.51 -35.63 -19.98
CA LEU A 3 -62.27 -34.81 -21.19
C LEU A 3 -62.31 -33.29 -20.87
N THR A 4 -61.29 -32.50 -21.10
CA THR A 4 -60.70 -31.99 -22.34
C THR A 4 -59.48 -31.13 -21.95
N SER A 5 -58.27 -31.23 -22.54
CA SER A 5 -57.85 -30.77 -23.86
C SER A 5 -57.47 -29.27 -23.98
N HIS A 6 -56.26 -29.14 -24.56
CA HIS A 6 -55.74 -28.01 -25.34
C HIS A 6 -55.05 -26.84 -24.59
N LYS A 7 -53.99 -26.24 -25.06
CA LYS A 7 -53.15 -26.28 -26.30
C LYS A 7 -51.81 -25.62 -26.07
N SER A 8 -50.78 -26.20 -26.64
CA SER A 8 -49.57 -25.63 -27.20
C SER A 8 -49.66 -24.16 -27.64
N VAL A 9 -48.62 -23.38 -27.27
CA VAL A 9 -48.07 -22.34 -28.13
C VAL A 9 -46.56 -22.33 -28.06
N ARG A 10 -45.96 -22.74 -29.16
CA ARG A 10 -44.54 -22.49 -29.52
C ARG A 10 -44.40 -21.08 -30.03
N ARG A 11 -43.34 -20.37 -29.64
CA ARG A 11 -42.62 -19.32 -30.39
C ARG A 11 -41.23 -19.25 -29.77
N TRP A 12 -40.18 -19.64 -30.44
CA TRP A 12 -39.37 -19.02 -31.46
C TRP A 12 -38.91 -17.62 -31.08
N CYS A 13 -37.63 -17.52 -30.71
CA CYS A 13 -36.69 -16.46 -31.10
C CYS A 13 -35.29 -17.07 -30.98
N GLN A 14 -34.74 -17.47 -32.05
CA GLN A 14 -33.57 -17.03 -32.82
C GLN A 14 -32.54 -16.30 -31.94
N GLY A 15 -31.40 -16.88 -31.67
CA GLY A 15 -30.14 -16.80 -32.39
C GLY A 15 -29.43 -15.44 -32.25
N ALA A 16 -28.48 -15.36 -31.29
CA ALA A 16 -27.37 -14.44 -31.46
C ALA A 16 -26.08 -15.16 -31.08
N PHE A 17 -25.42 -15.67 -32.09
CA PHE A 17 -24.02 -16.10 -32.03
C PHE A 17 -23.16 -14.86 -31.78
N TYR A 18 -22.65 -14.68 -30.58
CA TYR A 18 -21.51 -13.81 -30.35
C TYR A 18 -20.23 -14.62 -30.49
N ARG A 19 -19.54 -14.33 -31.58
CA ARG A 19 -18.17 -14.75 -31.86
C ARG A 19 -17.28 -14.25 -30.72
N PHE A 20 -16.68 -15.18 -29.99
CA PHE A 20 -15.52 -14.92 -29.18
C PHE A 20 -14.36 -14.57 -30.09
N LEU A 21 -14.07 -13.31 -30.19
CA LEU A 21 -12.83 -12.83 -30.80
C LEU A 21 -11.80 -12.78 -29.68
N SER A 22 -10.80 -13.65 -29.79
CA SER A 22 -9.63 -13.68 -28.93
C SER A 22 -8.94 -12.30 -28.94
N LEU A 23 -8.93 -11.61 -27.79
CA LEU A 23 -8.04 -10.48 -27.51
C LEU A 23 -7.11 -10.87 -26.38
N THR A 24 -6.07 -11.60 -26.73
CA THR A 24 -4.81 -11.63 -25.98
C THR A 24 -4.06 -10.37 -26.34
N LEU A 25 -3.99 -9.40 -25.44
CA LEU A 25 -3.00 -8.32 -25.30
C LEU A 25 -3.63 -7.13 -24.55
N ALA A 26 -3.69 -7.18 -23.23
CA ALA A 26 -3.92 -5.98 -22.42
C ALA A 26 -3.58 -6.21 -20.91
N GLY A 27 -2.56 -7.00 -20.61
CA GLY A 27 -2.14 -7.24 -19.22
C GLY A 27 -1.15 -6.20 -18.66
N GLY A 28 -0.68 -5.27 -19.46
CA GLY A 28 0.36 -4.31 -19.06
C GLY A 28 -0.11 -2.85 -18.88
N VAL A 29 -1.32 -2.53 -19.31
CA VAL A 29 -1.78 -1.13 -19.37
C VAL A 29 -2.64 -0.73 -18.16
N LEU A 30 -3.27 -1.67 -17.48
CA LEU A 30 -4.21 -1.37 -16.38
C LEU A 30 -3.54 -0.85 -15.10
N THR A 31 -2.29 -1.21 -14.82
CA THR A 31 -1.59 -0.71 -13.62
C THR A 31 -1.07 0.72 -13.81
N LEU A 32 -0.69 1.10 -15.03
CA LEU A 32 -0.32 2.48 -15.37
C LEU A 32 -1.54 3.40 -15.42
N ALA A 33 -2.69 2.90 -15.88
CA ALA A 33 -3.92 3.68 -15.93
C ALA A 33 -4.48 4.00 -14.53
N ALA A 34 -4.34 3.09 -13.56
CA ALA A 34 -4.75 3.36 -12.17
C ALA A 34 -3.85 4.43 -11.50
N ALA A 35 -2.54 4.39 -11.74
CA ALA A 35 -1.63 5.42 -11.25
C ALA A 35 -1.88 6.78 -11.94
N GLN A 36 -2.21 6.78 -13.22
CA GLN A 36 -2.55 7.99 -13.97
C GLN A 36 -3.90 8.58 -13.55
N ALA A 37 -4.90 7.76 -13.27
CA ALA A 37 -6.20 8.23 -12.78
C ALA A 37 -6.08 8.86 -11.39
N TYR A 38 -5.23 8.31 -10.53
CA TYR A 38 -4.98 8.85 -9.19
C TYR A 38 -4.25 10.20 -9.25
N ALA A 39 -3.27 10.35 -10.15
CA ALA A 39 -2.52 11.59 -10.34
C ALA A 39 -3.36 12.73 -10.96
N GLN A 40 -4.39 12.41 -11.75
CA GLN A 40 -5.26 13.41 -12.40
C GLN A 40 -6.34 13.98 -11.46
N GLN A 41 -6.57 13.35 -10.30
CA GLN A 41 -7.57 13.81 -9.31
C GLN A 41 -6.97 14.70 -8.22
N GLN A 42 -5.66 14.97 -8.25
CA GLN A 42 -5.03 15.84 -7.26
C GLN A 42 -5.21 17.33 -7.66
N PRO A 43 -5.62 18.19 -6.72
CA PRO A 43 -5.62 19.63 -6.96
C PRO A 43 -4.19 20.13 -7.17
N ASP A 44 -4.04 21.08 -8.07
CA ASP A 44 -2.78 21.75 -8.40
C ASP A 44 -2.10 22.34 -7.15
N GLN A 45 -1.13 21.61 -6.58
CA GLN A 45 -0.33 22.04 -5.44
C GLN A 45 0.95 22.77 -5.86
N SER A 46 0.99 23.40 -7.05
CA SER A 46 2.16 24.13 -7.54
C SER A 46 2.50 25.43 -6.76
N LYS A 47 1.79 25.73 -5.67
CA LYS A 47 1.99 26.96 -4.85
C LYS A 47 2.34 26.73 -3.38
N GLY A 48 3.09 25.68 -3.07
CA GLY A 48 3.69 25.49 -1.75
C GLY A 48 5.17 25.22 -1.92
N GLY A 49 5.98 26.27 -2.00
CA GLY A 49 7.44 26.11 -2.02
C GLY A 49 7.92 25.44 -0.74
N MET A 50 8.41 24.23 -0.83
CA MET A 50 9.12 23.51 0.25
C MET A 50 10.54 24.09 0.42
N ALA A 51 10.67 25.41 0.58
CA ALA A 51 11.91 26.05 0.99
C ALA A 51 11.96 26.02 2.52
N GLY A 52 12.73 25.10 3.10
CA GLY A 52 13.02 25.09 4.52
C GLY A 52 12.72 23.78 5.27
N MET A 53 12.65 22.63 4.60
CA MET A 53 12.64 21.36 5.32
C MET A 53 14.03 21.09 5.90
N ASP A 54 14.15 21.33 7.20
CA ASP A 54 15.30 20.91 7.98
C ASP A 54 15.34 19.38 8.04
N MET A 55 16.33 18.79 7.35
CA MET A 55 16.60 17.35 7.35
C MET A 55 17.37 16.93 8.61
N SER A 56 17.37 17.73 9.67
CA SER A 56 18.06 17.43 10.93
C SER A 56 17.46 16.25 11.73
N GLY A 57 16.40 15.61 11.23
CA GLY A 57 15.88 14.34 11.76
C GLY A 57 16.68 13.10 11.39
N ALA A 58 17.93 13.25 10.96
CA ALA A 58 18.80 12.13 10.55
C ALA A 58 19.14 11.14 11.69
N ASP A 59 18.91 11.51 12.94
CA ASP A 59 19.36 10.74 14.09
C ASP A 59 18.51 9.51 14.41
N ASP A 60 17.39 9.26 13.69
CA ASP A 60 16.52 8.10 13.97
C ASP A 60 16.25 7.19 12.76
N MET A 61 17.16 7.18 11.80
CA MET A 61 17.13 6.24 10.67
C MET A 61 17.63 4.84 11.05
N SER A 62 18.01 4.63 12.30
CA SER A 62 18.60 3.37 12.79
C SER A 62 17.63 2.17 12.75
N ASN A 63 16.34 2.42 12.53
CA ASN A 63 15.29 1.40 12.43
C ASN A 63 14.78 1.21 10.99
N MET A 64 15.49 1.74 10.02
CA MET A 64 15.20 1.57 8.60
C MET A 64 15.97 0.39 8.04
N GLY A 65 15.30 -0.52 7.36
CA GLY A 65 15.96 -1.55 6.56
C GLY A 65 16.69 -0.98 5.37
N SER A 66 17.57 -1.78 4.76
CA SER A 66 18.36 -1.37 3.59
C SER A 66 17.50 -0.97 2.40
N SER A 67 16.36 -1.64 2.21
CA SER A 67 15.38 -1.34 1.16
C SER A 67 14.75 0.04 1.36
N MET A 68 14.34 0.38 2.59
CA MET A 68 13.77 1.69 2.91
C MET A 68 14.83 2.79 2.87
N ALA A 69 16.05 2.50 3.35
CA ALA A 69 17.18 3.43 3.26
C ALA A 69 17.54 3.75 1.80
N ALA A 70 17.48 2.77 0.91
CA ALA A 70 17.70 2.97 -0.53
C ALA A 70 16.62 3.86 -1.17
N MET A 71 15.43 3.94 -0.59
CA MET A 71 14.34 4.83 -1.03
C MET A 71 14.33 6.20 -0.33
N ALA A 72 15.29 6.51 0.55
CA ALA A 72 15.26 7.73 1.37
C ALA A 72 15.07 9.03 0.56
N GLY A 73 15.63 9.12 -0.65
CA GLY A 73 15.44 10.24 -1.57
C GLY A 73 14.00 10.39 -2.11
N HIS A 74 13.20 9.35 -2.00
CA HIS A 74 11.82 9.22 -2.47
C HIS A 74 10.82 9.02 -1.34
N MET A 75 11.19 9.37 -0.12
CA MET A 75 10.31 9.30 1.05
C MET A 75 10.28 10.63 1.79
N TYR A 76 9.10 10.96 2.29
CA TYR A 76 8.92 11.94 3.34
C TYR A 76 8.41 11.21 4.59
N ILE A 77 9.03 11.49 5.74
CA ILE A 77 8.70 10.86 7.02
C ILE A 77 8.34 11.97 8.00
N THR A 78 7.21 11.86 8.69
CA THR A 78 6.79 12.87 9.67
C THR A 78 7.81 13.02 10.80
N PRO A 79 8.07 14.25 11.28
CA PRO A 79 8.85 14.44 12.48
C PRO A 79 8.12 13.89 13.71
N LEU A 80 8.88 13.50 14.73
CA LEU A 80 8.29 13.17 16.03
C LEU A 80 7.85 14.44 16.72
N ARG A 81 6.71 14.38 17.43
CA ARG A 81 6.19 15.46 18.27
C ARG A 81 6.52 15.23 19.75
N PRO A 82 6.49 16.27 20.59
CA PRO A 82 6.58 16.10 22.06
C PRO A 82 5.46 15.16 22.54
N ARG A 83 5.83 14.23 23.44
CA ARG A 83 4.86 13.30 24.06
C ARG A 83 3.82 14.06 24.86
N GLN A 84 2.57 13.60 24.75
CA GLN A 84 1.46 14.07 25.56
C GLN A 84 0.95 12.96 26.48
N PRO A 85 0.36 13.31 27.63
CA PRO A 85 -0.29 12.32 28.50
C PRO A 85 -1.35 11.54 27.72
N GLY A 86 -1.32 10.21 27.85
CA GLY A 86 -2.26 9.31 27.17
C GLY A 86 -1.83 8.83 25.77
N ASP A 87 -0.76 9.37 25.17
CA ASP A 87 -0.31 8.96 23.85
C ASP A 87 0.09 7.48 23.81
N GLU A 88 0.82 7.02 24.83
CA GLU A 88 1.28 5.64 24.86
C GLU A 88 0.11 4.65 25.06
N GLU A 89 -0.84 4.99 25.91
CA GLU A 89 -2.05 4.20 26.14
C GLU A 89 -2.89 4.11 24.87
N LYS A 90 -3.02 5.23 24.13
CA LYS A 90 -3.72 5.27 22.87
C LYS A 90 -3.06 4.36 21.84
N VAL A 91 -1.73 4.45 21.69
CA VAL A 91 -0.97 3.59 20.77
C VAL A 91 -1.11 2.12 21.13
N LYS A 92 -0.95 1.76 22.42
CA LYS A 92 -1.15 0.39 22.90
C LYS A 92 -2.55 -0.14 22.61
N ALA A 93 -3.58 0.71 22.78
CA ALA A 93 -4.96 0.35 22.45
C ALA A 93 -5.16 0.09 20.95
N VAL A 94 -4.56 0.89 20.09
CA VAL A 94 -4.56 0.66 18.63
C VAL A 94 -3.89 -0.66 18.30
N VAL A 95 -2.70 -0.91 18.81
CA VAL A 95 -1.95 -2.16 18.57
C VAL A 95 -2.73 -3.40 19.04
N ALA A 96 -3.39 -3.33 20.21
CA ALA A 96 -4.20 -4.42 20.72
C ALA A 96 -5.42 -4.72 19.81
N GLN A 97 -6.09 -3.69 19.30
CA GLN A 97 -7.21 -3.84 18.37
C GLN A 97 -6.76 -4.43 17.03
N VAL A 98 -5.64 -3.93 16.48
CA VAL A 98 -5.03 -4.50 15.28
C VAL A 98 -4.75 -5.99 15.50
N LYS A 99 -4.03 -6.34 16.57
CA LYS A 99 -3.66 -7.72 16.90
C LYS A 99 -4.88 -8.65 16.96
N ALA A 100 -5.94 -8.22 17.64
CA ALA A 100 -7.17 -8.99 17.78
C ALA A 100 -7.88 -9.18 16.43
N SER A 101 -7.90 -8.17 15.57
CA SER A 101 -8.63 -8.20 14.29
C SER A 101 -7.96 -9.07 13.25
N ILE A 102 -6.61 -9.11 13.22
CA ILE A 102 -5.86 -9.78 12.15
C ILE A 102 -5.49 -11.24 12.46
N ASP A 103 -5.66 -11.71 13.67
CA ASP A 103 -5.24 -13.08 14.06
C ASP A 103 -5.82 -14.17 13.17
N ARG A 104 -7.05 -13.99 12.68
CA ARG A 104 -7.70 -14.89 11.73
C ARG A 104 -7.00 -14.99 10.38
N TYR A 105 -6.24 -13.97 9.99
CA TYR A 105 -5.56 -13.88 8.71
C TYR A 105 -4.18 -14.55 8.67
N LYS A 106 -3.79 -15.24 9.74
CA LYS A 106 -2.71 -16.23 9.68
C LYS A 106 -2.94 -17.26 8.58
N ASP A 107 -4.21 -17.57 8.29
CA ASP A 107 -4.62 -18.20 7.04
C ASP A 107 -4.95 -17.12 6.00
N TYR A 108 -4.01 -16.85 5.10
CA TYR A 108 -4.15 -15.82 4.07
C TYR A 108 -5.38 -16.00 3.15
N ARG A 109 -5.90 -17.24 3.04
CA ARG A 109 -7.11 -17.52 2.24
C ARG A 109 -8.34 -16.84 2.83
N LYS A 110 -8.37 -16.64 4.14
CA LYS A 110 -9.42 -15.85 4.79
C LYS A 110 -9.32 -14.38 4.41
N ALA A 111 -8.10 -13.85 4.27
CA ALA A 111 -7.91 -12.48 3.79
C ALA A 111 -8.47 -12.33 2.36
N LEU A 112 -8.15 -13.26 1.46
CA LEU A 112 -8.69 -13.25 0.09
C LEU A 112 -10.23 -13.35 0.09
N ALA A 113 -10.80 -14.18 0.95
CA ALA A 113 -12.26 -14.33 1.09
C ALA A 113 -12.93 -13.04 1.62
N ASP A 114 -12.22 -12.26 2.44
CA ASP A 114 -12.71 -11.00 3.01
C ASP A 114 -12.39 -9.78 2.11
N GLY A 115 -12.01 -10.00 0.85
CA GLY A 115 -11.84 -8.96 -0.17
C GLY A 115 -10.44 -8.33 -0.23
N TYR A 116 -9.45 -8.89 0.46
CA TYR A 116 -8.06 -8.48 0.26
C TYR A 116 -7.53 -9.03 -1.06
N VAL A 117 -6.74 -8.23 -1.77
CA VAL A 117 -6.17 -8.54 -3.09
C VAL A 117 -4.65 -8.39 -3.03
N ILE A 118 -3.94 -9.39 -3.54
CA ILE A 118 -2.47 -9.38 -3.54
C ILE A 118 -1.96 -8.34 -4.53
N ALA A 119 -1.21 -7.37 -4.05
CA ALA A 119 -0.54 -6.39 -4.89
C ALA A 119 0.62 -7.05 -5.65
N ASN A 120 0.64 -6.89 -6.97
CA ASN A 120 1.68 -7.39 -7.86
C ASN A 120 2.07 -8.88 -7.63
N PRO A 121 1.12 -9.84 -7.68
CA PRO A 121 1.35 -11.23 -7.25
C PRO A 121 2.40 -11.97 -8.09
N LYS A 122 2.74 -11.46 -9.28
CA LYS A 122 3.75 -12.04 -10.19
C LYS A 122 5.16 -11.50 -9.95
N VAL A 123 5.30 -10.49 -9.14
CA VAL A 123 6.59 -9.87 -8.81
C VAL A 123 7.03 -10.41 -7.45
N LYS A 124 8.26 -10.95 -7.38
CA LYS A 124 8.84 -11.32 -6.09
C LYS A 124 9.11 -10.07 -5.27
N GLN A 125 8.58 -10.04 -4.06
CA GLN A 125 8.68 -8.92 -3.13
C GLN A 125 9.21 -9.41 -1.79
N PRO A 126 9.97 -8.62 -1.05
CA PRO A 126 10.38 -8.94 0.32
C PRO A 126 9.14 -9.12 1.20
N GLN A 127 8.21 -8.19 1.11
CA GLN A 127 6.94 -8.19 1.82
C GLN A 127 5.79 -8.00 0.82
N TYR A 128 4.77 -8.84 0.91
CA TYR A 128 3.58 -8.79 0.07
C TYR A 128 2.46 -8.01 0.75
N HIS A 129 1.94 -7.00 0.08
CA HIS A 129 0.76 -6.25 0.51
C HIS A 129 -0.50 -6.90 -0.05
N PHE A 130 -1.40 -7.30 0.82
CA PHE A 130 -2.74 -7.72 0.47
C PHE A 130 -3.68 -6.55 0.75
N ASN A 131 -3.99 -5.76 -0.27
CA ASN A 131 -4.78 -4.54 -0.16
C ASN A 131 -6.27 -4.84 -0.09
N ASN A 132 -7.00 -4.12 0.77
CA ASN A 132 -8.46 -4.16 0.79
C ASN A 132 -9.02 -2.82 0.27
N PRO A 133 -9.58 -2.78 -0.96
CA PRO A 133 -10.07 -1.54 -1.55
C PRO A 133 -11.20 -0.87 -0.74
N ALA A 134 -12.05 -1.66 -0.06
CA ALA A 134 -13.13 -1.11 0.76
C ALA A 134 -12.56 -0.43 2.02
N ASN A 135 -11.59 -1.06 2.68
CA ASN A 135 -10.93 -0.48 3.85
C ASN A 135 -10.11 0.77 3.48
N ILE A 136 -9.46 0.77 2.31
CA ILE A 136 -8.74 1.95 1.78
C ILE A 136 -9.71 3.11 1.59
N ALA A 137 -10.86 2.88 0.96
CA ALA A 137 -11.87 3.91 0.76
C ALA A 137 -12.46 4.41 2.10
N GLU A 138 -12.71 3.52 3.06
CA GLU A 138 -13.20 3.92 4.39
C GLU A 138 -12.15 4.74 5.16
N ALA A 139 -10.87 4.40 5.03
CA ALA A 139 -9.76 5.08 5.68
C ALA A 139 -9.61 6.55 5.23
N GLU A 140 -10.17 6.96 4.11
CA GLU A 140 -10.24 8.36 3.68
C GLU A 140 -11.02 9.22 4.67
N HIS A 141 -12.01 8.65 5.34
CA HIS A 141 -12.97 9.38 6.19
C HIS A 141 -12.90 8.97 7.66
N HIS A 142 -12.50 7.73 7.93
CA HIS A 142 -12.54 7.17 9.28
C HIS A 142 -11.33 6.26 9.54
N PHE A 143 -10.71 6.41 10.71
CA PHE A 143 -9.67 5.51 11.18
C PHE A 143 -10.26 4.41 12.06
N ASP A 144 -10.21 3.18 11.59
CA ASP A 144 -10.63 1.98 12.32
C ASP A 144 -9.44 1.01 12.42
N PRO A 145 -8.84 0.83 13.60
CA PRO A 145 -7.73 -0.11 13.80
C PRO A 145 -8.05 -1.56 13.45
N THR A 146 -9.33 -1.91 13.35
CA THR A 146 -9.76 -3.27 13.00
C THR A 146 -9.91 -3.50 11.50
N LYS A 147 -9.78 -2.43 10.70
CA LYS A 147 -9.93 -2.44 9.24
C LYS A 147 -8.67 -1.93 8.54
N PRO A 148 -7.54 -2.63 8.60
CA PRO A 148 -6.32 -2.18 7.95
C PRO A 148 -6.50 -2.09 6.44
N SER A 149 -5.85 -1.10 5.84
CA SER A 149 -5.81 -0.88 4.38
C SER A 149 -5.14 -2.03 3.65
N ALA A 150 -4.12 -2.63 4.27
CA ALA A 150 -3.49 -3.84 3.79
C ALA A 150 -3.05 -4.76 4.93
N LEU A 151 -2.97 -6.05 4.63
CA LEU A 151 -2.26 -7.05 5.43
C LEU A 151 -0.88 -7.25 4.83
N LEU A 152 0.11 -7.41 5.69
CA LEU A 152 1.51 -7.61 5.31
C LEU A 152 1.88 -9.08 5.50
N TYR A 153 2.44 -9.67 4.44
CA TYR A 153 2.83 -11.08 4.44
C TYR A 153 4.25 -11.26 3.92
N TYR A 154 5.00 -12.14 4.55
CA TYR A 154 6.26 -12.65 4.07
C TYR A 154 6.06 -13.92 3.24
N GLY A 155 6.92 -14.12 2.22
CA GLY A 155 6.94 -15.34 1.44
C GLY A 155 6.03 -15.29 0.20
N THR A 156 5.82 -16.47 -0.38
CA THR A 156 5.07 -16.67 -1.62
C THR A 156 4.06 -17.81 -1.45
N PRO A 157 3.14 -18.04 -2.40
CA PRO A 157 2.20 -19.16 -2.32
C PRO A 157 2.89 -20.53 -2.14
N SER A 158 4.06 -20.75 -2.79
CA SER A 158 4.85 -21.98 -2.66
C SER A 158 5.54 -22.12 -1.30
N GLN A 159 5.85 -21.00 -0.65
CA GLN A 159 6.48 -20.93 0.68
C GLN A 159 5.44 -20.71 1.79
N ARG A 160 4.16 -20.60 1.46
CA ARG A 160 3.06 -20.12 2.29
C ARG A 160 3.26 -18.68 2.75
N TYR A 161 2.32 -17.81 2.42
CA TYR A 161 2.29 -16.45 2.97
C TYR A 161 2.17 -16.51 4.50
N ARG A 162 3.11 -15.87 5.18
CA ARG A 162 3.15 -15.75 6.64
C ARG A 162 2.78 -14.33 7.03
N LEU A 163 1.73 -14.20 7.84
CA LEU A 163 1.28 -12.91 8.32
C LEU A 163 2.39 -12.25 9.15
N GLU A 164 2.64 -10.99 8.90
CA GLU A 164 3.60 -10.18 9.66
C GLU A 164 2.90 -9.06 10.43
N GLY A 165 2.01 -8.35 9.76
CA GLY A 165 1.36 -7.17 10.31
C GLY A 165 0.36 -6.57 9.35
N VAL A 166 0.20 -5.25 9.46
CA VAL A 166 -0.74 -4.47 8.65
C VAL A 166 -0.12 -3.16 8.19
N MET A 167 -0.74 -2.57 7.16
CA MET A 167 -0.51 -1.19 6.76
C MET A 167 -1.82 -0.41 6.86
N PHE A 168 -1.76 0.79 7.42
CA PHE A 168 -2.81 1.79 7.30
C PHE A 168 -2.40 2.84 6.29
N THR A 169 -3.37 3.34 5.53
CA THR A 169 -3.20 4.45 4.61
C THR A 169 -4.11 5.62 4.97
N VAL A 170 -3.71 6.83 4.61
CA VAL A 170 -4.47 8.06 4.77
C VAL A 170 -4.28 8.90 3.50
N PRO A 171 -5.28 9.65 3.02
CA PRO A 171 -5.14 10.45 1.81
C PRO A 171 -3.87 11.32 1.82
N PRO A 172 -3.23 11.54 0.67
CA PRO A 172 -1.96 12.28 0.59
C PRO A 172 -2.07 13.74 1.01
N ASN A 173 -3.28 14.30 1.01
CA ASN A 173 -3.54 15.67 1.48
C ASN A 173 -3.87 15.76 2.97
N ALA A 174 -3.81 14.66 3.71
CA ALA A 174 -4.02 14.66 5.16
C ALA A 174 -2.90 15.47 5.84
N SER A 175 -3.30 16.30 6.79
CA SER A 175 -2.36 17.06 7.62
C SER A 175 -1.69 16.17 8.67
N GLU A 176 -0.54 16.58 9.17
CA GLU A 176 0.09 15.89 10.30
C GLU A 176 -0.78 15.87 11.56
N ASP A 177 -1.70 16.83 11.73
CA ASP A 177 -2.65 16.80 12.85
C ASP A 177 -3.68 15.69 12.68
N GLU A 178 -4.14 15.43 11.46
CA GLU A 178 -5.01 14.28 11.16
C GLU A 178 -4.28 12.94 11.34
N LEU A 179 -3.01 12.86 10.95
CA LEU A 179 -2.16 11.69 11.22
C LEU A 179 -1.98 11.47 12.73
N ASN A 180 -1.66 12.53 13.47
CA ASN A 180 -1.50 12.52 14.92
C ASN A 180 -2.80 12.13 15.65
N ALA A 181 -3.94 12.57 15.12
CA ALA A 181 -5.25 12.21 15.66
C ALA A 181 -5.54 10.70 15.52
N ARG A 182 -5.03 10.06 14.49
CA ARG A 182 -5.17 8.60 14.27
C ARG A 182 -4.23 7.82 15.18
N ILE A 183 -2.93 8.04 15.06
CA ILE A 183 -1.89 7.43 15.89
C ILE A 183 -0.89 8.53 16.28
N PRO A 184 -0.62 8.76 17.58
CA PRO A 184 0.21 9.86 18.06
C PRO A 184 1.61 9.93 17.43
N LEU A 185 1.93 11.04 16.79
CA LEU A 185 3.24 11.34 16.19
C LEU A 185 4.36 11.50 17.24
N SER A 186 4.05 11.48 18.51
CA SER A 186 5.05 11.44 19.58
C SER A 186 5.70 10.06 19.76
N ILE A 187 5.14 9.02 19.11
CA ILE A 187 5.58 7.63 19.24
C ILE A 187 5.84 7.02 17.87
N VAL A 188 5.03 7.38 16.87
CA VAL A 188 5.11 6.79 15.54
C VAL A 188 5.45 7.83 14.47
N ARG A 189 5.95 7.35 13.34
CA ARG A 189 6.17 8.18 12.15
C ARG A 189 5.38 7.61 10.99
N TRP A 190 4.61 8.47 10.35
CA TRP A 190 4.00 8.16 9.06
C TRP A 190 4.98 8.50 7.96
N HIS A 191 4.93 7.76 6.86
CA HIS A 191 5.72 8.07 5.69
C HIS A 191 4.86 8.14 4.43
N GLU A 192 5.37 8.86 3.44
CA GLU A 192 4.76 9.02 2.13
C GLU A 192 5.84 8.88 1.06
N HIS A 193 5.52 8.23 -0.05
CA HIS A 193 6.43 8.12 -1.17
C HIS A 193 6.28 9.31 -2.10
N VAL A 194 7.39 10.01 -2.34
CA VAL A 194 7.44 11.28 -3.05
C VAL A 194 8.46 11.26 -4.19
N LYS A 195 8.42 12.27 -5.05
CA LYS A 195 9.44 12.54 -6.09
C LYS A 195 9.64 11.38 -7.07
N PHE A 196 8.59 10.67 -7.42
CA PHE A 196 8.67 9.53 -8.30
C PHE A 196 8.79 9.97 -9.77
N CYS A 197 9.79 9.45 -10.50
CA CYS A 197 9.90 9.62 -11.93
C CYS A 197 9.53 8.31 -12.64
N ALA A 198 8.42 8.32 -13.39
CA ALA A 198 8.06 7.20 -14.24
C ALA A 198 8.85 7.21 -15.54
N ALA A 199 9.47 6.09 -15.88
CA ALA A 199 10.23 5.93 -17.12
C ALA A 199 9.32 5.98 -18.34
N PRO A 200 9.74 6.55 -19.48
CA PRO A 200 9.09 6.33 -20.74
C PRO A 200 9.21 4.86 -21.18
N ALA A 201 8.34 4.42 -22.07
CA ALA A 201 8.18 3.01 -22.44
C ALA A 201 9.48 2.35 -22.96
N ASP A 202 10.35 3.10 -23.61
CA ASP A 202 11.63 2.64 -24.15
C ASP A 202 12.74 2.52 -23.07
N LYS A 203 12.53 3.13 -21.88
CA LYS A 203 13.50 3.14 -20.77
C LYS A 203 13.08 2.31 -19.55
N VAL A 204 12.06 1.47 -19.66
CA VAL A 204 11.54 0.64 -18.54
C VAL A 204 12.62 -0.24 -17.88
N LYS A 205 13.65 -0.63 -18.62
CA LYS A 205 14.78 -1.39 -18.06
C LYS A 205 15.58 -0.61 -17.03
N GLU A 206 15.55 0.72 -17.06
CA GLU A 206 16.28 1.61 -16.15
C GLU A 206 15.62 1.74 -14.76
N TYR A 207 14.49 1.04 -14.51
CA TYR A 207 13.98 0.80 -13.16
C TYR A 207 14.83 -0.18 -12.35
N PHE A 208 15.71 -0.94 -13.00
CA PHE A 208 16.39 -2.09 -12.43
C PHE A 208 17.90 -1.94 -12.54
N GLY A 209 18.64 -2.78 -11.79
CA GLY A 209 20.10 -2.83 -11.79
C GLY A 209 20.69 -2.23 -10.52
N GLN A 210 22.02 -2.07 -10.50
CA GLN A 210 22.75 -1.55 -9.34
C GLN A 210 22.53 -0.05 -9.11
N HIS A 211 22.24 0.69 -10.17
CA HIS A 211 22.03 2.15 -10.15
C HIS A 211 20.78 2.49 -10.97
N PRO A 212 19.58 2.20 -10.47
CA PRO A 212 18.37 2.51 -11.18
C PRO A 212 18.23 4.03 -11.34
N LYS A 213 17.69 4.45 -12.48
CA LYS A 213 17.50 5.86 -12.81
C LYS A 213 16.11 6.35 -12.46
N PHE A 214 15.11 5.50 -12.70
CA PHE A 214 13.70 5.76 -12.49
C PHE A 214 13.13 4.97 -11.32
N GLY A 215 11.96 5.39 -10.84
CA GLY A 215 11.20 4.68 -9.82
C GLY A 215 11.61 5.02 -8.40
N MET A 216 11.16 4.19 -7.48
CA MET A 216 11.36 4.37 -6.04
C MET A 216 12.82 4.26 -5.58
N PHE A 217 13.64 3.55 -6.35
CA PHE A 217 15.08 3.37 -6.11
C PHE A 217 15.92 4.20 -7.08
N GLY A 218 15.26 5.04 -7.87
CA GLY A 218 15.92 5.80 -8.93
C GLY A 218 16.72 6.98 -8.41
N SER A 219 17.66 7.44 -9.21
CA SER A 219 18.46 8.64 -8.90
C SER A 219 17.76 9.96 -9.23
N ILE A 220 16.65 9.90 -9.98
CA ILE A 220 15.90 11.10 -10.41
C ILE A 220 14.90 11.50 -9.35
N THR A 221 15.12 12.64 -8.69
CA THR A 221 14.30 13.16 -7.59
C THR A 221 13.67 14.52 -7.87
N THR A 222 13.86 15.10 -9.08
CA THR A 222 13.27 16.39 -9.46
C THR A 222 12.47 16.32 -10.75
N ALA A 223 11.51 17.21 -10.89
CA ALA A 223 10.66 17.28 -12.08
C ALA A 223 11.47 17.63 -13.33
N GLU A 224 12.46 18.49 -13.22
CA GLU A 224 13.33 18.93 -14.33
C GLU A 224 14.18 17.78 -14.83
N ALA A 225 14.84 17.04 -13.93
CA ALA A 225 15.63 15.87 -14.30
C ALA A 225 14.77 14.76 -14.91
N CYS A 226 13.57 14.55 -14.37
CA CYS A 226 12.62 13.58 -14.90
C CYS A 226 12.18 13.94 -16.33
N LYS A 227 11.84 15.20 -16.56
CA LYS A 227 11.48 15.72 -17.88
C LYS A 227 12.64 15.62 -18.88
N ALA A 228 13.87 15.92 -18.45
CA ALA A 228 15.06 15.82 -19.30
C ALA A 228 15.31 14.40 -19.82
N GLU A 229 14.91 13.40 -19.01
CA GLU A 229 14.99 11.98 -19.38
C GLU A 229 13.74 11.46 -20.11
N GLY A 230 12.77 12.32 -20.40
CA GLY A 230 11.52 11.97 -21.08
C GLY A 230 10.51 11.25 -20.17
N GLY A 231 10.73 11.25 -18.86
CA GLY A 231 9.86 10.63 -17.87
C GLY A 231 8.66 11.50 -17.47
N THR A 232 7.76 10.91 -16.69
CA THR A 232 6.63 11.61 -16.06
C THR A 232 6.89 11.71 -14.56
N PHE A 233 6.91 12.93 -14.04
CA PHE A 233 7.18 13.18 -12.63
C PHE A 233 5.89 13.21 -11.80
N TYR A 234 5.89 12.51 -10.67
CA TYR A 234 4.83 12.51 -9.69
C TYR A 234 5.40 13.02 -8.35
N PRO A 235 4.97 14.19 -7.88
CA PRO A 235 5.40 14.74 -6.57
C PRO A 235 5.13 13.77 -5.43
N VAL A 236 3.95 13.16 -5.44
CA VAL A 236 3.50 12.10 -4.52
C VAL A 236 2.97 10.96 -5.36
N ILE A 237 3.27 9.72 -5.01
CA ILE A 237 2.81 8.54 -5.76
C ILE A 237 1.82 7.67 -4.98
N PHE A 238 1.93 7.64 -3.65
CA PHE A 238 1.05 6.88 -2.78
C PHE A 238 0.49 7.78 -1.68
N SER A 239 -0.51 7.27 -0.96
CA SER A 239 -1.04 7.89 0.25
C SER A 239 -0.02 7.84 1.39
N TRP A 240 -0.21 8.63 2.45
CA TRP A 240 0.43 8.42 3.73
C TRP A 240 0.24 6.99 4.19
N MET A 241 1.28 6.40 4.77
CA MET A 241 1.22 5.03 5.25
C MET A 241 2.02 4.82 6.52
N ILE A 242 1.62 3.80 7.27
CA ILE A 242 2.33 3.29 8.45
C ILE A 242 2.18 1.78 8.50
N HIS A 243 3.29 1.09 8.77
CA HIS A 243 3.30 -0.34 9.05
C HIS A 243 3.12 -0.58 10.55
N VAL A 244 2.41 -1.64 10.91
CA VAL A 244 2.19 -2.05 12.31
C VAL A 244 2.38 -3.55 12.41
N PHE A 245 3.39 -3.97 13.17
CA PHE A 245 3.73 -5.37 13.45
C PHE A 245 3.29 -5.71 14.87
N PRO A 246 2.00 -6.02 15.11
CA PRO A 246 1.38 -5.99 16.45
C PRO A 246 1.79 -7.15 17.36
N TYR A 247 2.64 -8.04 16.88
CA TYR A 247 3.15 -9.18 17.66
C TYR A 247 4.55 -8.93 18.21
N GLU A 248 5.19 -7.83 17.82
CA GLU A 248 6.48 -7.40 18.36
C GLU A 248 6.36 -6.95 19.82
N ASP A 249 7.45 -7.10 20.59
CA ASP A 249 7.43 -6.92 22.04
C ASP A 249 7.51 -5.46 22.49
N ASN A 250 8.04 -4.59 21.65
CA ASN A 250 8.23 -3.17 21.97
C ASN A 250 7.74 -2.25 20.85
N LEU A 251 7.36 -1.03 21.20
CA LEU A 251 6.75 -0.08 20.25
C LEU A 251 7.69 0.33 19.10
N LYS A 252 9.00 0.29 19.30
CA LYS A 252 9.96 0.59 18.24
C LYS A 252 9.89 -0.46 17.13
N ASP A 253 9.78 -1.73 17.47
CA ASP A 253 9.69 -2.83 16.51
C ASP A 253 8.27 -2.97 15.97
N VAL A 254 7.24 -2.69 16.79
CA VAL A 254 5.84 -2.62 16.32
C VAL A 254 5.66 -1.63 15.18
N PHE A 255 6.36 -0.50 15.18
CA PHE A 255 6.29 0.53 14.13
C PHE A 255 7.60 0.62 13.33
N SER A 256 8.26 -0.51 13.13
CA SER A 256 9.47 -0.59 12.33
C SER A 256 9.21 -0.20 10.87
N MET A 257 10.17 0.47 10.28
CA MET A 257 10.27 0.67 8.83
C MET A 257 11.29 -0.29 8.20
N ASN A 258 11.62 -1.39 8.89
CA ASN A 258 12.58 -2.37 8.40
C ASN A 258 11.87 -3.58 7.80
N ASP A 259 11.50 -3.48 6.53
CA ASP A 259 10.86 -4.55 5.76
C ASP A 259 11.85 -5.68 5.36
N ASP A 260 13.14 -5.55 5.68
CA ASP A 260 14.16 -6.55 5.35
C ASP A 260 14.19 -7.70 6.37
N ILE A 261 13.63 -7.49 7.57
CA ILE A 261 13.51 -8.52 8.60
C ILE A 261 12.13 -9.16 8.57
N PRO A 262 12.05 -10.49 8.67
CA PRO A 262 10.77 -11.17 8.69
C PRO A 262 10.11 -11.06 10.09
N HIS A 263 9.08 -10.23 10.20
CA HIS A 263 8.31 -10.04 11.43
C HIS A 263 7.35 -11.20 11.76
N TYR A 264 7.14 -12.15 10.84
CA TYR A 264 6.27 -13.30 11.08
C TYR A 264 6.80 -14.22 12.22
N ALA A 265 8.08 -14.15 12.55
CA ALA A 265 8.68 -14.97 13.60
C ALA A 265 8.08 -14.70 14.98
N THR A 266 7.59 -13.49 15.23
CA THR A 266 6.93 -13.09 16.47
C THR A 266 5.43 -13.41 16.49
N VAL A 267 4.85 -13.81 15.36
CA VAL A 267 3.41 -14.12 15.24
C VAL A 267 3.11 -15.53 15.79
N PRO A 268 2.34 -15.66 16.88
CA PRO A 268 2.07 -16.95 17.50
C PRO A 268 1.41 -17.95 16.55
N GLY A 269 1.99 -19.17 16.45
CA GLY A 269 1.48 -20.23 15.58
C GLY A 269 1.80 -20.09 14.10
N MET A 270 2.63 -19.13 13.70
CA MET A 270 3.18 -19.08 12.36
C MET A 270 4.31 -20.10 12.19
N PRO A 271 4.37 -20.84 11.07
CA PRO A 271 5.49 -21.72 10.75
C PRO A 271 6.78 -20.90 10.60
N GLN A 272 7.85 -21.38 11.17
CA GLN A 272 9.19 -20.82 11.01
C GLN A 272 9.78 -21.16 9.63
#